data_435634183b559c6bea279bd4430bc0b5
#
_entry.id   435634183b559c6bea279bd4430bc0b5
#
_cell.length_a   1.000
_cell.length_b   1.000
_cell.length_c   1.000
_cell.angle_alpha   90.00
_cell.angle_beta   90.00
_cell.angle_gamma   90.00
#
_symmetry.space_group_name_H-M   'P 1'
#
loop_
_entity.id
_entity.type
_entity.pdbx_description
1 polymer ?
#
loop_
_entity_poly.entity_id
_entity_poly.type
_entity_poly.pdbx_seq_one_letter_code
_entity_poly.pdbx_strand_id
1 'polypeptide(L)'
;MLKKLLFLFLYLAASCFLYGQQFQISSVDYEILPISPKSHFKTDDYQIAKEIPVNTKKVFSSEEDLFKYLDDYRQKLKNLRAFEEETIEINYEYSEPVTTSTLNNQGQPLTITFVTLHIKAQDAHHLVIIPGPKYNSNSGLTLKIKLKDTNFLGTLQTLRSDFYVMIPTSESDADNFETGINFAYDYPFQLGIFDALWINDLGISYTSGNNLPEFGISTGLRLELPFEKTKLIFEATQSFANNLGFQKYNDTFYFTDTFKISAPIVLADLNYFGKLNYTPYFNSTFYWDFNGINKNNISLASPIITGGHSLSFGRKDWNKNLRTGLSVSLDNYYSYNFKTKIFSPVVKLDTQAYKSFDLFDNKYTLNSFGICANLNTFTYLTKPSDDPFTLQHQGIGIGGQLRGIRDTQYYEGTGMSALSPTSAIILNLDFPIHILSTYFTKTFLKYLNFDMQLSPFIDIALCYNKITKEYFNPKDGFYAAGLEAIVYLHRWSSTAIRGSVGIDVGRKFFPNMLNMEWRDGVSKKEFSLGLELHY
;
A
#
# COMPACT_ATOMS: atom_id res chain seq x y z
N MET A 1 67.70 -5.86 2.88
CA MET A 1 66.70 -6.77 2.26
C MET A 1 66.05 -7.68 3.30
N LEU A 2 66.78 -8.33 4.17
CA LEU A 2 66.32 -9.27 5.20
C LEU A 2 65.30 -8.66 6.18
N LYS A 3 65.45 -7.40 6.63
CA LYS A 3 64.52 -6.71 7.53
C LYS A 3 63.17 -6.42 6.87
N LYS A 4 63.10 -6.16 5.56
CA LYS A 4 61.83 -5.96 4.83
C LYS A 4 61.10 -7.28 4.59
N LEU A 5 61.83 -8.38 4.37
CA LEU A 5 61.23 -9.71 4.27
C LEU A 5 60.68 -10.19 5.63
N LEU A 6 61.36 -9.91 6.72
CA LEU A 6 60.92 -10.25 8.08
C LEU A 6 59.65 -9.46 8.46
N PHE A 7 59.58 -8.18 8.08
CA PHE A 7 58.37 -7.36 8.27
C PHE A 7 57.19 -7.82 7.41
N LEU A 8 57.43 -8.25 6.15
CA LEU A 8 56.42 -8.82 5.27
C LEU A 8 55.95 -10.17 5.80
N PHE A 9 56.82 -10.99 6.36
CA PHE A 9 56.50 -12.28 6.97
C PHE A 9 55.72 -12.11 8.27
N LEU A 10 56.07 -11.11 9.10
CA LEU A 10 55.34 -10.74 10.31
C LEU A 10 53.95 -10.14 9.97
N TYR A 11 53.85 -9.36 8.90
CA TYR A 11 52.57 -8.83 8.42
C TYR A 11 51.68 -9.92 7.82
N LEU A 12 52.26 -10.87 7.08
CA LEU A 12 51.56 -12.07 6.57
C LEU A 12 51.20 -13.04 7.72
N ALA A 13 52.06 -13.20 8.71
CA ALA A 13 51.77 -14.01 9.89
C ALA A 13 50.70 -13.35 10.80
N ALA A 14 50.71 -12.04 10.96
CA ALA A 14 49.70 -11.30 11.69
C ALA A 14 48.35 -11.30 10.96
N SER A 15 48.34 -11.29 9.62
CA SER A 15 47.09 -11.43 8.83
C SER A 15 46.51 -12.85 8.84
N CYS A 16 47.31 -13.88 9.19
CA CYS A 16 46.82 -15.25 9.35
C CYS A 16 46.15 -15.53 10.72
N PHE A 17 46.25 -14.61 11.70
CA PHE A 17 45.66 -14.80 13.03
C PHE A 17 44.41 -13.98 13.31
N LEU A 18 43.91 -13.23 12.33
CA LEU A 18 42.59 -12.62 12.41
C LEU A 18 41.52 -13.59 11.92
N TYR A 19 41.38 -14.73 12.62
CA TYR A 19 40.12 -15.49 12.55
C TYR A 19 39.04 -14.63 13.21
N GLY A 20 38.30 -13.92 12.39
CA GLY A 20 37.13 -13.16 12.86
C GLY A 20 36.19 -14.11 13.57
N GLN A 21 35.87 -13.79 14.81
CA GLN A 21 34.81 -14.43 15.56
C GLN A 21 33.53 -14.34 14.73
N GLN A 22 32.86 -15.48 14.47
CA GLN A 22 31.61 -15.52 13.73
C GLN A 22 30.42 -15.50 14.70
N PHE A 23 29.33 -14.89 14.28
CA PHE A 23 28.16 -14.70 15.12
C PHE A 23 26.92 -15.28 14.43
N GLN A 24 26.04 -15.86 15.23
CA GLN A 24 24.75 -16.36 14.76
C GLN A 24 23.67 -16.07 15.80
N ILE A 25 22.55 -15.49 15.38
CA ILE A 25 21.41 -15.27 16.28
C ILE A 25 20.76 -16.62 16.56
N SER A 26 20.65 -16.99 17.84
CA SER A 26 20.07 -18.27 18.29
C SER A 26 18.62 -18.12 18.71
N SER A 27 18.28 -17.01 19.39
CA SER A 27 16.94 -16.76 19.92
C SER A 27 16.63 -15.26 19.93
N VAL A 28 15.34 -14.96 19.99
CA VAL A 28 14.83 -13.59 20.11
C VAL A 28 13.72 -13.58 21.15
N ASP A 29 13.87 -12.70 22.11
CA ASP A 29 12.86 -12.46 23.16
C ASP A 29 12.27 -11.07 22.95
N TYR A 30 10.94 -10.96 23.04
CA TYR A 30 10.24 -9.70 22.89
C TYR A 30 9.64 -9.25 24.24
N GLU A 31 9.98 -8.04 24.65
CA GLU A 31 9.37 -7.35 25.80
C GLU A 31 8.55 -6.17 25.28
N ILE A 32 7.31 -6.44 24.86
CA ILE A 32 6.41 -5.40 24.37
C ILE A 32 5.58 -4.87 25.51
N LEU A 33 5.68 -3.56 25.75
CA LEU A 33 4.91 -2.85 26.75
C LEU A 33 3.65 -2.26 26.11
N PRO A 34 2.48 -2.38 26.78
CA PRO A 34 1.25 -1.79 26.26
C PRO A 34 1.34 -0.25 26.26
N ILE A 35 0.48 0.41 25.50
CA ILE A 35 0.35 1.88 25.41
C ILE A 35 0.27 2.54 26.80
N SER A 36 -0.41 1.88 27.73
CA SER A 36 -0.51 2.30 29.12
C SER A 36 -0.63 1.09 30.05
N PRO A 37 -0.27 1.22 31.35
CA PRO A 37 -0.40 0.13 32.32
C PRO A 37 -1.84 -0.39 32.52
N LYS A 38 -2.84 0.36 32.04
CA LYS A 38 -4.27 -0.02 32.10
C LYS A 38 -4.76 -0.72 30.83
N SER A 39 -3.95 -0.76 29.78
CA SER A 39 -4.30 -1.47 28.55
C SER A 39 -4.10 -2.97 28.74
N HIS A 40 -5.10 -3.74 28.37
CA HIS A 40 -5.03 -5.21 28.37
C HIS A 40 -4.47 -5.78 27.08
N PHE A 41 -4.40 -4.96 26.04
CA PHE A 41 -3.90 -5.36 24.72
C PHE A 41 -2.51 -4.78 24.48
N LYS A 42 -1.62 -5.62 24.01
CA LYS A 42 -0.30 -5.28 23.51
C LYS A 42 -0.08 -6.02 22.18
N THR A 43 0.87 -5.55 21.39
CA THR A 43 1.27 -6.24 20.16
C THR A 43 1.76 -7.65 20.47
N ASP A 44 1.24 -8.63 19.72
CA ASP A 44 1.58 -10.03 19.89
C ASP A 44 2.98 -10.32 19.30
N ASP A 45 3.84 -10.94 20.10
CA ASP A 45 5.21 -11.31 19.73
C ASP A 45 5.26 -12.18 18.47
N TYR A 46 4.30 -13.09 18.31
CA TYR A 46 4.17 -13.93 17.13
C TYR A 46 3.91 -13.10 15.86
N GLN A 47 3.10 -12.06 15.94
CA GLN A 47 2.81 -11.19 14.79
C GLN A 47 4.05 -10.39 14.39
N ILE A 48 4.86 -9.93 15.36
CA ILE A 48 6.12 -9.25 15.08
C ILE A 48 7.10 -10.19 14.37
N ALA A 49 7.26 -11.39 14.92
CA ALA A 49 8.16 -12.40 14.34
C ALA A 49 7.74 -12.82 12.93
N LYS A 50 6.45 -12.83 12.63
CA LYS A 50 5.88 -13.13 11.31
C LYS A 50 6.13 -12.00 10.31
N GLU A 51 5.87 -10.74 10.69
CA GLU A 51 6.03 -9.57 9.83
C GLU A 51 7.50 -9.23 9.56
N ILE A 52 8.33 -9.35 10.61
CA ILE A 52 9.77 -9.06 10.54
C ILE A 52 10.55 -10.26 11.09
N PRO A 53 10.64 -11.36 10.33
CA PRO A 53 11.36 -12.54 10.80
C PRO A 53 12.85 -12.27 10.96
N VAL A 54 13.40 -12.63 12.12
CA VAL A 54 14.84 -12.65 12.35
C VAL A 54 15.45 -13.88 11.68
N ASN A 55 16.53 -13.68 10.93
CA ASN A 55 17.22 -14.79 10.27
C ASN A 55 18.18 -15.48 11.23
N THR A 56 17.70 -16.49 11.95
CA THR A 56 18.50 -17.29 12.89
C THR A 56 19.47 -18.26 12.21
N LYS A 57 19.35 -18.48 10.89
CA LYS A 57 20.28 -19.34 10.12
C LYS A 57 21.47 -18.58 9.56
N LYS A 58 21.44 -17.24 9.58
CA LYS A 58 22.51 -16.42 9.03
C LYS A 58 23.70 -16.39 9.98
N VAL A 59 24.87 -16.73 9.44
CA VAL A 59 26.16 -16.56 10.12
C VAL A 59 26.78 -15.24 9.66
N PHE A 60 27.15 -14.39 10.59
CA PHE A 60 27.81 -13.10 10.37
C PHE A 60 29.30 -13.27 10.50
N SER A 61 30.05 -12.72 9.56
CA SER A 61 31.51 -12.86 9.48
C SER A 61 32.27 -11.95 10.46
N SER A 62 31.59 -10.94 11.00
CA SER A 62 32.13 -9.99 11.97
C SER A 62 31.02 -9.42 12.85
N GLU A 63 31.41 -8.84 13.98
CA GLU A 63 30.49 -8.10 14.86
C GLU A 63 29.92 -6.86 14.14
N GLU A 64 30.70 -6.22 13.27
CA GLU A 64 30.22 -5.09 12.45
C GLU A 64 29.06 -5.50 11.51
N ASP A 65 29.15 -6.69 10.89
CA ASP A 65 28.09 -7.22 10.04
C ASP A 65 26.83 -7.54 10.86
N LEU A 66 27.01 -8.04 12.08
CA LEU A 66 25.89 -8.26 13.02
C LEU A 66 25.23 -6.93 13.37
N PHE A 67 26.00 -5.90 13.73
CA PHE A 67 25.43 -4.59 14.09
C PHE A 67 24.72 -3.92 12.93
N LYS A 68 25.24 -3.99 11.72
CA LYS A 68 24.53 -3.52 10.51
C LYS A 68 23.18 -4.24 10.35
N TYR A 69 23.13 -5.54 10.65
CA TYR A 69 21.89 -6.30 10.61
C TYR A 69 20.91 -5.87 11.71
N LEU A 70 21.38 -5.60 12.93
CA LEU A 70 20.56 -5.13 14.04
C LEU A 70 20.01 -3.72 13.79
N ASP A 71 20.80 -2.83 13.21
CA ASP A 71 20.34 -1.49 12.81
C ASP A 71 19.28 -1.56 11.70
N ASP A 72 19.47 -2.45 10.73
CA ASP A 72 18.46 -2.73 9.70
C ASP A 72 17.19 -3.30 10.31
N TYR A 73 17.31 -4.19 11.29
CA TYR A 73 16.16 -4.75 12.00
C TYR A 73 15.43 -3.68 12.82
N ARG A 74 16.16 -2.80 13.51
CA ARG A 74 15.58 -1.62 14.20
C ARG A 74 14.81 -0.73 13.23
N GLN A 75 15.35 -0.49 12.03
CA GLN A 75 14.66 0.29 11.01
C GLN A 75 13.36 -0.38 10.54
N LYS A 76 13.35 -1.71 10.41
CA LYS A 76 12.14 -2.46 10.07
C LYS A 76 11.06 -2.35 11.16
N LEU A 77 11.45 -2.39 12.45
CA LEU A 77 10.51 -2.15 13.55
C LEU A 77 9.91 -0.74 13.50
N LYS A 78 10.73 0.29 13.22
CA LYS A 78 10.23 1.66 13.02
C LYS A 78 9.26 1.77 11.83
N ASN A 79 9.52 1.03 10.77
CA ASN A 79 8.67 1.03 9.57
C ASN A 79 7.26 0.48 9.83
N LEU A 80 7.06 -0.38 10.83
CA LEU A 80 5.74 -0.84 11.26
C LEU A 80 4.87 0.29 11.81
N ARG A 81 5.48 1.32 12.39
CA ARG A 81 4.77 2.42 13.08
C ARG A 81 3.77 1.95 14.15
N ALA A 82 3.96 0.75 14.67
CA ALA A 82 3.20 0.18 15.76
C ALA A 82 3.78 0.54 17.14
N PHE A 83 5.02 1.00 17.18
CA PHE A 83 5.77 1.29 18.40
C PHE A 83 6.19 2.75 18.49
N GLU A 84 6.34 3.25 19.72
CA GLU A 84 6.98 4.54 19.98
C GLU A 84 8.46 4.43 19.63
N GLU A 85 8.93 5.18 18.60
CA GLU A 85 10.27 5.01 18.02
C GLU A 85 11.42 5.14 19.04
N GLU A 86 11.25 6.04 20.04
CA GLU A 86 12.25 6.32 21.06
C GLU A 86 12.40 5.17 22.07
N THR A 87 11.43 4.23 22.11
CA THR A 87 11.41 3.10 23.05
C THR A 87 11.95 1.81 22.45
N ILE A 88 12.27 1.79 21.14
CA ILE A 88 12.77 0.60 20.47
C ILE A 88 14.24 0.38 20.85
N GLU A 89 14.47 -0.58 21.74
CA GLU A 89 15.77 -1.02 22.18
C GLU A 89 16.03 -2.45 21.71
N ILE A 90 17.24 -2.70 21.17
CA ILE A 90 17.70 -4.03 20.81
C ILE A 90 18.97 -4.28 21.63
N ASN A 91 18.83 -5.09 22.67
CA ASN A 91 19.92 -5.58 23.48
C ASN A 91 20.30 -6.98 23.04
N TYR A 92 21.53 -7.41 23.33
CA TYR A 92 22.01 -8.72 22.93
C TYR A 92 22.96 -9.30 23.98
N GLU A 93 22.93 -10.61 24.09
CA GLU A 93 23.84 -11.36 24.95
C GLU A 93 24.63 -12.36 24.11
N TYR A 94 25.93 -12.47 24.38
CA TYR A 94 26.79 -13.44 23.73
C TYR A 94 26.89 -14.71 24.57
N SER A 95 26.77 -15.88 23.91
CA SER A 95 27.20 -17.14 24.53
C SER A 95 28.73 -17.28 24.53
N GLU A 96 29.25 -18.24 25.25
CA GLU A 96 30.60 -18.68 25.00
C GLU A 96 30.76 -19.22 23.58
N PRO A 97 31.91 -18.97 22.91
CA PRO A 97 32.17 -19.46 21.57
C PRO A 97 32.10 -20.99 21.49
N VAL A 98 31.36 -21.54 20.56
CA VAL A 98 31.18 -22.97 20.35
C VAL A 98 31.83 -23.37 19.04
N THR A 99 32.75 -24.37 19.11
CA THR A 99 33.33 -24.95 17.91
C THR A 99 32.36 -25.96 17.30
N THR A 100 31.93 -25.69 16.08
CA THR A 100 30.94 -26.52 15.36
C THR A 100 31.65 -27.62 14.55
N SER A 101 30.90 -28.66 14.18
CA SER A 101 31.34 -29.68 13.22
C SER A 101 31.39 -29.18 11.77
N THR A 102 30.84 -28.00 11.50
CA THR A 102 30.84 -27.38 10.16
C THR A 102 32.25 -26.87 9.86
N LEU A 103 32.77 -27.23 8.70
CA LEU A 103 34.12 -26.80 8.28
C LEU A 103 34.02 -25.52 7.44
N ASN A 104 34.98 -24.64 7.62
CA ASN A 104 35.18 -23.47 6.76
C ASN A 104 35.76 -23.90 5.39
N ASN A 105 35.92 -22.94 4.48
CA ASN A 105 36.47 -23.16 3.13
C ASN A 105 37.93 -23.71 3.15
N GLN A 106 38.59 -23.74 4.31
CA GLN A 106 39.93 -24.23 4.53
C GLN A 106 39.95 -25.59 5.27
N GLY A 107 38.75 -26.18 5.50
CA GLY A 107 38.64 -27.47 6.18
C GLY A 107 38.80 -27.42 7.69
N GLN A 108 38.70 -26.24 8.33
CA GLN A 108 38.83 -26.09 9.78
C GLN A 108 37.44 -25.91 10.42
N PRO A 109 37.22 -26.41 11.65
CA PRO A 109 35.97 -26.23 12.36
C PRO A 109 35.67 -24.73 12.57
N LEU A 110 34.43 -24.34 12.32
CA LEU A 110 33.94 -22.99 12.57
C LEU A 110 33.69 -22.77 14.06
N THR A 111 34.20 -21.64 14.58
CA THR A 111 33.88 -21.21 15.94
C THR A 111 32.81 -20.11 15.85
N ILE A 112 31.65 -20.38 16.39
CA ILE A 112 30.49 -19.49 16.34
C ILE A 112 30.13 -19.05 17.75
N THR A 113 29.92 -17.75 17.92
CA THR A 113 29.31 -17.16 19.11
C THR A 113 27.84 -16.98 18.83
N PHE A 114 27.01 -17.66 19.64
CA PHE A 114 25.58 -17.48 19.54
C PHE A 114 25.14 -16.19 20.25
N VAL A 115 24.12 -15.55 19.69
CA VAL A 115 23.61 -14.26 20.14
C VAL A 115 22.12 -14.41 20.47
N THR A 116 21.75 -14.09 21.69
CA THR A 116 20.36 -13.94 22.09
C THR A 116 19.99 -12.46 21.97
N LEU A 117 18.89 -12.16 21.28
CA LEU A 117 18.40 -10.79 21.15
C LEU A 117 17.25 -10.55 22.14
N HIS A 118 17.28 -9.41 22.83
CA HIS A 118 16.21 -8.90 23.69
C HIS A 118 15.68 -7.61 23.08
N ILE A 119 14.49 -7.67 22.52
CA ILE A 119 13.86 -6.56 21.83
C ILE A 119 12.80 -5.98 22.74
N LYS A 120 13.02 -4.73 23.14
CA LYS A 120 12.09 -3.99 23.97
C LYS A 120 11.47 -2.85 23.19
N ALA A 121 10.15 -2.71 23.26
CA ALA A 121 9.42 -1.60 22.66
C ALA A 121 8.13 -1.31 23.42
N GLN A 122 7.63 -0.10 23.32
CA GLN A 122 6.30 0.28 23.83
C GLN A 122 5.37 0.51 22.63
N ASP A 123 4.15 -0.03 22.71
CA ASP A 123 3.13 0.20 21.71
C ASP A 123 2.81 1.69 21.56
N ALA A 124 2.74 2.17 20.34
CA ALA A 124 2.26 3.50 20.01
C ALA A 124 0.73 3.59 20.03
N HIS A 125 0.19 4.78 20.02
CA HIS A 125 -1.24 4.97 19.86
C HIS A 125 -1.66 4.64 18.43
N HIS A 126 -2.46 3.59 18.28
CA HIS A 126 -2.87 3.05 16.98
C HIS A 126 -4.34 3.32 16.63
N LEU A 127 -5.19 3.69 17.60
CA LEU A 127 -6.58 4.03 17.36
C LEU A 127 -6.73 5.52 17.02
N VAL A 128 -7.29 5.80 15.85
CA VAL A 128 -7.55 7.15 15.33
C VAL A 128 -9.01 7.28 14.95
N ILE A 129 -9.68 8.32 15.47
CA ILE A 129 -11.04 8.68 15.10
C ILE A 129 -11.00 10.09 14.57
N ILE A 130 -11.29 10.26 13.27
CA ILE A 130 -11.22 11.57 12.62
C ILE A 130 -12.55 11.90 11.96
N PRO A 131 -13.22 12.98 12.39
CA PRO A 131 -14.26 13.60 11.61
C PRO A 131 -13.62 14.37 10.44
N GLY A 132 -14.12 14.17 9.24
CA GLY A 132 -13.62 14.85 8.05
C GLY A 132 -14.74 15.27 7.12
N PRO A 133 -14.95 16.57 6.91
CA PRO A 133 -15.75 17.02 5.78
C PRO A 133 -14.96 16.84 4.50
N LYS A 134 -15.57 16.25 3.49
CA LYS A 134 -15.10 16.27 2.10
C LYS A 134 -16.11 17.05 1.30
N TYR A 135 -15.70 18.14 0.71
CA TYR A 135 -16.52 18.88 -0.25
C TYR A 135 -15.93 18.77 -1.63
N ASN A 136 -16.78 18.40 -2.54
CA ASN A 136 -16.41 18.34 -3.95
C ASN A 136 -17.56 19.00 -4.73
N SER A 137 -17.27 20.03 -5.52
CA SER A 137 -18.26 20.83 -6.24
C SER A 137 -19.15 20.01 -7.22
N ASN A 138 -18.85 18.74 -7.50
CA ASN A 138 -19.66 17.86 -8.37
C ASN A 138 -20.33 16.70 -7.61
N SER A 139 -19.73 16.22 -6.53
CA SER A 139 -20.31 15.13 -5.72
C SER A 139 -20.97 15.62 -4.43
N GLY A 140 -20.81 16.92 -4.09
CA GLY A 140 -21.43 17.50 -2.91
C GLY A 140 -20.59 17.47 -1.66
N LEU A 141 -21.24 17.68 -0.53
CA LEU A 141 -20.67 17.63 0.80
C LEU A 141 -20.79 16.21 1.36
N THR A 142 -19.66 15.61 1.69
CA THR A 142 -19.63 14.36 2.46
C THR A 142 -19.09 14.65 3.85
N LEU A 143 -19.88 14.40 4.87
CA LEU A 143 -19.43 14.37 6.26
C LEU A 143 -19.07 12.94 6.60
N LYS A 144 -17.82 12.70 6.99
CA LYS A 144 -17.32 11.36 7.25
C LYS A 144 -16.66 11.29 8.63
N ILE A 145 -16.95 10.23 9.38
CA ILE A 145 -16.21 9.85 10.57
C ILE A 145 -15.45 8.57 10.22
N LYS A 146 -14.12 8.66 10.21
CA LYS A 146 -13.24 7.50 10.03
C LYS A 146 -12.71 7.03 11.35
N LEU A 147 -12.87 5.74 11.60
CA LEU A 147 -12.18 5.02 12.66
C LEU A 147 -11.14 4.11 12.00
N LYS A 148 -9.90 4.24 12.40
CA LYS A 148 -8.80 3.38 11.97
C LYS A 148 -8.00 2.96 13.19
N ASP A 149 -7.85 1.67 13.37
CA ASP A 149 -6.96 1.09 14.36
C ASP A 149 -5.91 0.24 13.63
N THR A 150 -4.66 0.71 13.60
CA THR A 150 -3.59 0.07 12.82
C THR A 150 -3.00 -1.17 13.47
N ASN A 151 -3.38 -1.44 14.71
CA ASN A 151 -2.91 -2.59 15.47
C ASN A 151 -4.03 -3.16 16.36
N PHE A 152 -5.20 -3.38 15.76
CA PHE A 152 -6.39 -3.82 16.48
C PHE A 152 -6.14 -5.16 17.17
N LEU A 153 -6.44 -5.21 18.48
CA LEU A 153 -6.17 -6.35 19.36
C LEU A 153 -4.70 -6.81 19.40
N GLY A 154 -3.73 -5.97 19.03
CA GLY A 154 -2.31 -6.32 19.00
C GLY A 154 -1.89 -7.20 17.82
N THR A 155 -2.74 -7.36 16.82
CA THR A 155 -2.52 -8.30 15.69
C THR A 155 -1.73 -7.72 14.53
N LEU A 156 -1.28 -6.47 14.59
CA LEU A 156 -0.69 -5.69 13.49
C LEU A 156 -1.62 -5.61 12.25
N GLN A 157 -2.88 -5.99 12.41
CA GLN A 157 -3.90 -5.85 11.37
C GLN A 157 -4.73 -4.60 11.61
N THR A 158 -5.13 -3.95 10.52
CA THR A 158 -5.87 -2.70 10.59
C THR A 158 -7.37 -2.94 10.58
N LEU A 159 -8.04 -2.52 11.66
CA LEU A 159 -9.49 -2.32 11.68
C LEU A 159 -9.82 -0.99 11.01
N ARG A 160 -10.72 -0.98 10.06
CA ARG A 160 -11.27 0.22 9.41
C ARG A 160 -12.76 0.25 9.58
N SER A 161 -13.28 1.41 9.97
CA SER A 161 -14.71 1.68 9.94
C SER A 161 -14.94 3.13 9.52
N ASP A 162 -15.86 3.33 8.62
CA ASP A 162 -16.24 4.64 8.13
C ASP A 162 -17.75 4.80 8.27
N PHE A 163 -18.18 5.86 8.91
CA PHE A 163 -19.57 6.34 8.83
C PHE A 163 -19.59 7.63 8.01
N TYR A 164 -20.53 7.75 7.08
CA TYR A 164 -20.63 8.95 6.26
C TYR A 164 -22.08 9.36 5.97
N VAL A 165 -22.24 10.66 5.73
CA VAL A 165 -23.43 11.26 5.15
C VAL A 165 -22.98 12.12 3.98
N MET A 166 -23.51 11.86 2.79
CA MET A 166 -23.25 12.62 1.58
C MET A 166 -24.49 13.38 1.16
N ILE A 167 -24.33 14.66 0.90
CA ILE A 167 -25.37 15.56 0.42
C ILE A 167 -24.94 16.03 -0.98
N PRO A 168 -25.61 15.60 -2.05
CA PRO A 168 -25.27 16.00 -3.42
C PRO A 168 -25.52 17.51 -3.64
N THR A 169 -24.80 18.09 -4.61
CA THR A 169 -24.91 19.53 -4.93
C THR A 169 -25.76 19.82 -6.17
N SER A 170 -26.25 18.78 -6.86
CA SER A 170 -27.10 19.00 -8.05
C SER A 170 -28.51 19.39 -7.62
N GLU A 171 -29.06 20.44 -8.23
CA GLU A 171 -30.42 20.90 -7.94
C GLU A 171 -31.49 19.83 -8.22
N SER A 172 -31.22 18.89 -9.14
CA SER A 172 -32.09 17.77 -9.46
C SER A 172 -32.09 16.67 -8.39
N ASP A 173 -31.05 16.58 -7.56
CA ASP A 173 -30.85 15.55 -6.57
C ASP A 173 -30.73 16.10 -5.14
N ALA A 174 -31.01 17.41 -4.94
CA ALA A 174 -30.82 18.10 -3.66
C ALA A 174 -31.62 17.48 -2.49
N ASP A 175 -32.71 16.77 -2.79
CA ASP A 175 -33.49 16.05 -1.79
C ASP A 175 -32.94 14.65 -1.49
N ASN A 176 -31.94 14.17 -2.22
CA ASN A 176 -31.37 12.85 -2.07
C ASN A 176 -30.07 12.92 -1.27
N PHE A 177 -30.09 12.53 -0.02
CA PHE A 177 -28.86 12.27 0.74
C PHE A 177 -28.52 10.79 0.71
N GLU A 178 -27.23 10.49 0.79
CA GLU A 178 -26.73 9.14 0.99
C GLU A 178 -26.07 9.04 2.38
N THR A 179 -26.36 7.98 3.10
CA THR A 179 -25.66 7.66 4.36
C THR A 179 -25.16 6.23 4.31
N GLY A 180 -24.04 5.97 4.95
CA GLY A 180 -23.50 4.62 4.94
C GLY A 180 -22.49 4.35 6.05
N ILE A 181 -22.25 3.06 6.25
CA ILE A 181 -21.22 2.54 7.14
C ILE A 181 -20.44 1.47 6.40
N ASN A 182 -19.10 1.56 6.51
CA ASN A 182 -18.21 0.51 6.05
C ASN A 182 -17.41 -0.01 7.24
N PHE A 183 -17.13 -1.29 7.23
CA PHE A 183 -16.33 -1.97 8.24
C PHE A 183 -15.46 -3.01 7.55
N ALA A 184 -14.16 -3.04 7.85
CA ALA A 184 -13.25 -4.06 7.34
C ALA A 184 -12.25 -4.45 8.44
N TYR A 185 -12.11 -5.75 8.66
CA TYR A 185 -11.13 -6.30 9.58
C TYR A 185 -10.77 -7.73 9.20
N ASP A 186 -9.46 -7.98 9.12
CA ASP A 186 -8.90 -9.28 8.85
C ASP A 186 -8.30 -9.84 10.14
N TYR A 187 -8.78 -11.00 10.59
CA TYR A 187 -8.34 -11.64 11.83
C TYR A 187 -7.30 -12.72 11.57
N PRO A 188 -6.03 -12.53 12.00
CA PRO A 188 -4.98 -13.53 11.85
C PRO A 188 -5.07 -14.59 12.94
N PHE A 189 -4.88 -15.86 12.56
CA PHE A 189 -4.82 -17.00 13.48
C PHE A 189 -4.01 -18.14 12.87
N GLN A 190 -3.70 -19.15 13.67
CA GLN A 190 -3.06 -20.37 13.19
C GLN A 190 -4.08 -21.50 13.00
N LEU A 191 -4.01 -22.20 11.86
CA LEU A 191 -4.81 -23.38 11.56
C LEU A 191 -3.88 -24.57 11.23
N GLY A 192 -3.46 -25.30 12.24
CA GLY A 192 -2.48 -26.37 12.09
C GLY A 192 -1.14 -25.84 11.60
N ILE A 193 -0.72 -26.27 10.39
CA ILE A 193 0.54 -25.82 9.76
C ILE A 193 0.39 -24.54 8.94
N PHE A 194 -0.83 -24.02 8.81
CA PHE A 194 -1.12 -22.83 8.03
C PHE A 194 -1.16 -21.60 8.91
N ASP A 195 -0.56 -20.53 8.43
CA ASP A 195 -0.91 -19.18 8.86
C ASP A 195 -2.21 -18.81 8.18
N ALA A 196 -3.23 -18.52 8.97
CA ALA A 196 -4.57 -18.24 8.48
C ALA A 196 -4.95 -16.77 8.71
N LEU A 197 -5.78 -16.24 7.80
CA LEU A 197 -6.36 -14.91 7.91
C LEU A 197 -7.84 -15.00 7.58
N TRP A 198 -8.70 -14.65 8.51
CA TRP A 198 -10.14 -14.54 8.28
C TRP A 198 -10.46 -13.12 7.82
N ILE A 199 -10.79 -12.99 6.53
CA ILE A 199 -11.05 -11.73 5.84
C ILE A 199 -12.53 -11.37 6.02
N ASN A 200 -12.82 -10.12 6.42
CA ASN A 200 -14.19 -9.64 6.60
C ASN A 200 -14.31 -8.19 6.13
N ASP A 201 -15.35 -7.94 5.32
CA ASP A 201 -15.72 -6.63 4.84
C ASP A 201 -17.25 -6.49 4.85
N LEU A 202 -17.73 -5.35 5.31
CA LEU A 202 -19.16 -5.00 5.36
C LEU A 202 -19.32 -3.56 4.90
N GLY A 203 -20.17 -3.34 3.92
CA GLY A 203 -20.63 -2.01 3.50
C GLY A 203 -22.15 -1.97 3.47
N ILE A 204 -22.75 -0.92 4.04
CA ILE A 204 -24.17 -0.65 3.94
C ILE A 204 -24.32 0.83 3.64
N SER A 205 -25.09 1.15 2.60
CA SER A 205 -25.47 2.53 2.26
C SER A 205 -26.95 2.66 1.98
N TYR A 206 -27.49 3.82 2.27
CA TYR A 206 -28.87 4.16 1.98
C TYR A 206 -28.91 5.52 1.30
N THR A 207 -29.49 5.55 0.11
CA THR A 207 -29.79 6.79 -0.62
C THR A 207 -31.27 7.10 -0.42
N SER A 208 -31.57 8.33 0.01
CA SER A 208 -32.96 8.76 0.21
C SER A 208 -33.73 8.65 -1.10
N GLY A 209 -34.99 8.18 -1.03
CA GLY A 209 -35.79 7.87 -2.21
C GLY A 209 -35.66 6.42 -2.72
N ASN A 210 -34.66 5.67 -2.32
CA ASN A 210 -34.57 4.24 -2.58
C ASN A 210 -35.45 3.44 -1.61
N ASN A 211 -36.07 2.38 -2.10
CA ASN A 211 -36.91 1.50 -1.30
C ASN A 211 -36.10 0.58 -0.35
N LEU A 212 -34.83 0.35 -0.65
CA LEU A 212 -33.94 -0.55 0.07
C LEU A 212 -32.53 0.07 0.19
N PRO A 213 -31.81 -0.21 1.28
CA PRO A 213 -30.37 0.08 1.33
C PRO A 213 -29.61 -0.82 0.35
N GLU A 214 -28.47 -0.32 -0.15
CA GLU A 214 -27.48 -1.14 -0.81
C GLU A 214 -26.48 -1.67 0.22
N PHE A 215 -26.11 -2.93 0.11
CA PHE A 215 -25.14 -3.55 0.99
C PHE A 215 -24.23 -4.52 0.25
N GLY A 216 -23.04 -4.71 0.82
CA GLY A 216 -22.12 -5.76 0.45
C GLY A 216 -21.50 -6.35 1.71
N ILE A 217 -21.62 -7.66 1.88
CA ILE A 217 -21.00 -8.41 2.96
C ILE A 217 -20.06 -9.41 2.33
N SER A 218 -18.79 -9.38 2.71
CA SER A 218 -17.79 -10.31 2.24
C SER A 218 -17.11 -11.00 3.42
N THR A 219 -16.94 -12.30 3.30
CA THR A 219 -16.12 -13.07 4.23
C THR A 219 -15.27 -14.07 3.47
N GLY A 220 -14.10 -14.39 4.00
CA GLY A 220 -13.17 -15.27 3.32
C GLY A 220 -12.10 -15.82 4.23
N LEU A 221 -11.38 -16.77 3.70
CA LEU A 221 -10.26 -17.41 4.39
C LEU A 221 -9.04 -17.42 3.48
N ARG A 222 -7.93 -16.90 3.98
CA ARG A 222 -6.61 -17.04 3.39
C ARG A 222 -5.79 -18.01 4.23
N LEU A 223 -5.20 -18.99 3.58
CA LEU A 223 -4.30 -19.98 4.17
C LEU A 223 -2.92 -19.85 3.53
N GLU A 224 -1.91 -19.62 4.32
CA GLU A 224 -0.52 -19.52 3.89
C GLU A 224 0.26 -20.72 4.41
N LEU A 225 0.83 -21.50 3.52
CA LEU A 225 1.74 -22.61 3.85
C LEU A 225 3.17 -22.14 3.62
N PRO A 226 3.95 -21.88 4.67
CA PRO A 226 5.29 -21.34 4.55
C PRO A 226 6.30 -22.44 4.16
N PHE A 227 7.23 -22.08 3.26
CA PHE A 227 8.42 -22.84 2.91
C PHE A 227 9.65 -21.92 3.07
N GLU A 228 10.85 -22.47 2.96
CA GLU A 228 12.09 -21.71 3.19
C GLU A 228 12.23 -20.45 2.28
N LYS A 229 11.94 -20.56 0.99
CA LYS A 229 12.10 -19.49 -0.01
C LYS A 229 10.79 -19.08 -0.69
N THR A 230 9.70 -19.70 -0.33
CA THR A 230 8.39 -19.46 -0.92
C THR A 230 7.30 -19.72 0.11
N LYS A 231 6.10 -19.31 -0.21
CA LYS A 231 4.89 -19.73 0.49
C LYS A 231 3.81 -20.01 -0.54
N LEU A 232 2.95 -20.98 -0.25
CA LEU A 232 1.77 -21.23 -1.06
C LEU A 232 0.57 -20.59 -0.36
N ILE A 233 -0.15 -19.74 -1.07
CA ILE A 233 -1.28 -19.00 -0.54
C ILE A 233 -2.53 -19.44 -1.26
N PHE A 234 -3.53 -19.88 -0.50
CA PHE A 234 -4.88 -20.16 -0.95
C PHE A 234 -5.80 -19.10 -0.33
N GLU A 235 -6.65 -18.50 -1.12
CA GLU A 235 -7.64 -17.55 -0.66
C GLU A 235 -8.99 -17.85 -1.30
N ALA A 236 -10.01 -17.97 -0.48
CA ALA A 236 -11.39 -18.12 -0.91
C ALA A 236 -12.24 -17.08 -0.22
N THR A 237 -12.98 -16.28 -1.00
CA THR A 237 -13.89 -15.28 -0.47
C THR A 237 -15.26 -15.44 -1.09
N GLN A 238 -16.29 -15.24 -0.29
CA GLN A 238 -17.67 -15.17 -0.72
C GLN A 238 -18.24 -13.81 -0.30
N SER A 239 -18.91 -13.14 -1.22
CA SER A 239 -19.65 -11.93 -0.92
C SER A 239 -21.12 -12.12 -1.27
N PHE A 240 -21.98 -11.47 -0.48
CA PHE A 240 -23.39 -11.29 -0.77
C PHE A 240 -23.66 -9.80 -0.86
N ALA A 241 -24.21 -9.35 -1.97
CA ALA A 241 -24.43 -7.95 -2.24
C ALA A 241 -25.77 -7.71 -2.95
N ASN A 242 -26.26 -6.49 -2.84
CA ASN A 242 -27.32 -6.02 -3.71
C ASN A 242 -26.85 -4.79 -4.51
N ASN A 243 -27.44 -4.62 -5.71
CA ASN A 243 -27.26 -3.44 -6.55
C ASN A 243 -28.61 -3.10 -7.20
N LEU A 244 -29.16 -1.95 -6.82
CA LEU A 244 -30.46 -1.51 -7.32
C LEU A 244 -30.44 -1.22 -8.83
N GLY A 245 -29.28 -0.86 -9.41
CA GLY A 245 -29.09 -0.71 -10.85
C GLY A 245 -29.31 -2.01 -11.66
N PHE A 246 -29.27 -3.17 -10.99
CA PHE A 246 -29.51 -4.48 -11.62
C PHE A 246 -30.97 -4.95 -11.52
N GLN A 247 -31.87 -4.16 -10.91
CA GLN A 247 -33.30 -4.46 -10.81
C GLN A 247 -33.95 -4.75 -12.18
N LYS A 248 -33.54 -4.01 -13.23
CA LYS A 248 -34.01 -4.22 -14.61
C LYS A 248 -33.68 -5.60 -15.20
N TYR A 249 -32.71 -6.30 -14.61
CA TYR A 249 -32.31 -7.66 -15.00
C TYR A 249 -32.84 -8.73 -14.04
N ASN A 250 -33.51 -8.32 -12.96
CA ASN A 250 -33.92 -9.17 -11.84
C ASN A 250 -32.76 -9.81 -11.07
N ASP A 251 -31.55 -9.20 -11.13
CA ASP A 251 -30.30 -9.63 -10.47
C ASP A 251 -29.95 -8.67 -9.33
N THR A 252 -30.95 -8.10 -8.65
CA THR A 252 -30.72 -7.11 -7.57
C THR A 252 -29.84 -7.68 -6.47
N PHE A 253 -30.03 -8.95 -6.12
CA PHE A 253 -29.26 -9.66 -5.10
C PHE A 253 -28.42 -10.75 -5.75
N TYR A 254 -27.13 -10.79 -5.43
CA TYR A 254 -26.22 -11.77 -6.00
C TYR A 254 -25.08 -12.13 -5.05
N PHE A 255 -24.49 -13.28 -5.30
CA PHE A 255 -23.29 -13.76 -4.64
C PHE A 255 -22.11 -13.64 -5.60
N THR A 256 -20.92 -13.44 -4.99
CA THR A 256 -19.64 -13.48 -5.69
C THR A 256 -18.71 -14.44 -4.96
N ASP A 257 -18.27 -15.49 -5.62
CA ASP A 257 -17.24 -16.38 -5.11
C ASP A 257 -15.93 -16.09 -5.83
N THR A 258 -14.85 -15.87 -5.08
CA THR A 258 -13.50 -15.67 -5.62
C THR A 258 -12.54 -16.68 -5.00
N PHE A 259 -11.79 -17.36 -5.86
CA PHE A 259 -10.73 -18.29 -5.46
C PHE A 259 -9.42 -17.82 -6.04
N LYS A 260 -8.40 -17.73 -5.20
CA LYS A 260 -7.06 -17.30 -5.60
C LYS A 260 -6.01 -18.27 -5.07
N ILE A 261 -5.05 -18.60 -5.91
CA ILE A 261 -3.85 -19.35 -5.54
C ILE A 261 -2.66 -18.52 -5.97
N SER A 262 -1.67 -18.36 -5.10
CA SER A 262 -0.43 -17.65 -5.44
C SER A 262 0.76 -18.24 -4.70
N ALA A 263 1.94 -18.09 -5.29
CA ALA A 263 3.17 -18.60 -4.73
C ALA A 263 4.30 -17.55 -4.84
N PRO A 264 4.39 -16.60 -3.89
CA PRO A 264 5.51 -15.66 -3.87
C PRO A 264 6.83 -16.39 -3.58
N ILE A 265 7.78 -16.30 -4.52
CA ILE A 265 9.09 -16.95 -4.50
C ILE A 265 10.14 -15.86 -4.35
N VAL A 266 10.98 -15.93 -3.32
CA VAL A 266 12.12 -15.03 -3.15
C VAL A 266 13.24 -15.48 -4.08
N LEU A 267 13.50 -14.72 -5.14
CA LEU A 267 14.56 -15.00 -6.11
C LEU A 267 15.93 -14.55 -5.61
N ALA A 268 15.99 -13.37 -4.96
CA ALA A 268 17.22 -12.80 -4.41
C ALA A 268 16.90 -11.86 -3.25
N ASP A 269 17.85 -11.74 -2.34
CA ASP A 269 17.86 -10.68 -1.34
C ASP A 269 18.83 -9.59 -1.83
N LEU A 270 18.30 -8.40 -2.13
CA LEU A 270 19.06 -7.26 -2.64
C LEU A 270 19.52 -6.33 -1.51
N ASN A 271 19.60 -6.85 -0.28
CA ASN A 271 19.99 -6.11 0.92
C ASN A 271 19.13 -4.83 1.12
N TYR A 272 19.72 -3.64 0.94
CA TYR A 272 19.04 -2.35 1.14
C TYR A 272 17.89 -2.09 0.17
N PHE A 273 17.83 -2.77 -0.97
CA PHE A 273 16.75 -2.64 -1.95
C PHE A 273 15.60 -3.63 -1.72
N GLY A 274 15.68 -4.44 -0.65
CA GLY A 274 14.66 -5.42 -0.32
C GLY A 274 14.79 -6.73 -1.10
N LYS A 275 13.77 -7.56 -1.05
CA LYS A 275 13.75 -8.87 -1.70
C LYS A 275 13.18 -8.77 -3.10
N LEU A 276 13.84 -9.42 -4.06
CA LEU A 276 13.30 -9.65 -5.39
C LEU A 276 12.36 -10.86 -5.33
N ASN A 277 11.07 -10.62 -5.53
CA ASN A 277 10.03 -11.64 -5.47
C ASN A 277 9.42 -11.87 -6.85
N TYR A 278 9.22 -13.12 -7.19
CA TYR A 278 8.42 -13.55 -8.33
C TYR A 278 7.18 -14.27 -7.81
N THR A 279 6.00 -13.83 -8.23
CA THR A 279 4.73 -14.37 -7.72
C THR A 279 3.84 -14.78 -8.89
N PRO A 280 3.84 -16.06 -9.28
CA PRO A 280 2.79 -16.59 -10.13
C PRO A 280 1.48 -16.68 -9.34
N TYR A 281 0.36 -16.43 -10.03
CA TYR A 281 -0.96 -16.54 -9.42
C TYR A 281 -2.03 -16.96 -10.41
N PHE A 282 -3.09 -17.49 -9.86
CA PHE A 282 -4.31 -17.83 -10.55
C PHE A 282 -5.50 -17.30 -9.72
N ASN A 283 -6.49 -16.73 -10.38
CA ASN A 283 -7.71 -16.24 -9.77
C ASN A 283 -8.92 -16.63 -10.60
N SER A 284 -10.04 -16.98 -9.95
CA SER A 284 -11.31 -17.22 -10.60
C SER A 284 -12.43 -16.51 -9.84
N THR A 285 -13.36 -15.89 -10.57
CA THR A 285 -14.50 -15.17 -10.02
C THR A 285 -15.79 -15.68 -10.66
N PHE A 286 -16.78 -15.98 -9.81
CA PHE A 286 -18.09 -16.46 -10.19
C PHE A 286 -19.16 -15.56 -9.59
N TYR A 287 -20.11 -15.13 -10.41
CA TYR A 287 -21.32 -14.46 -9.95
C TYR A 287 -22.50 -15.41 -10.08
N TRP A 288 -23.33 -15.46 -9.06
CA TRP A 288 -24.49 -16.32 -9.05
C TRP A 288 -25.60 -15.77 -8.14
N ASP A 289 -26.83 -16.18 -8.40
CA ASP A 289 -27.96 -16.02 -7.53
C ASP A 289 -28.82 -17.30 -7.55
N PHE A 290 -29.89 -17.34 -6.77
CA PHE A 290 -30.77 -18.51 -6.71
C PHE A 290 -31.61 -18.74 -7.98
N ASN A 291 -31.77 -17.73 -8.84
CA ASN A 291 -32.56 -17.78 -10.07
C ASN A 291 -31.68 -17.91 -11.33
N GLY A 292 -30.36 -17.74 -11.16
CA GLY A 292 -29.38 -17.67 -12.21
C GLY A 292 -29.27 -16.27 -12.83
N ILE A 293 -28.04 -15.75 -12.92
CA ILE A 293 -27.72 -14.41 -13.44
C ILE A 293 -28.28 -14.22 -14.85
N ASN A 294 -29.01 -13.13 -15.07
CA ASN A 294 -29.57 -12.77 -16.36
C ASN A 294 -28.48 -12.64 -17.43
N LYS A 295 -28.69 -13.27 -18.57
CA LYS A 295 -27.71 -13.27 -19.68
C LYS A 295 -27.39 -11.87 -20.22
N ASN A 296 -28.30 -10.91 -20.06
CA ASN A 296 -28.13 -9.52 -20.50
C ASN A 296 -27.41 -8.66 -19.44
N ASN A 297 -27.23 -9.15 -18.21
CA ASN A 297 -26.44 -8.47 -17.20
C ASN A 297 -24.96 -8.80 -17.36
N ILE A 298 -24.29 -8.00 -18.17
CA ILE A 298 -22.88 -8.22 -18.50
C ILE A 298 -21.97 -7.90 -17.32
N SER A 299 -22.38 -7.01 -16.43
CA SER A 299 -21.62 -6.67 -15.22
C SER A 299 -21.41 -7.87 -14.31
N LEU A 300 -22.34 -8.84 -14.32
CA LEU A 300 -22.23 -10.09 -13.58
C LEU A 300 -21.90 -11.30 -14.49
N ALA A 301 -21.34 -11.04 -15.67
CA ALA A 301 -20.92 -12.11 -16.56
C ALA A 301 -19.76 -12.91 -15.96
N SER A 302 -19.93 -14.22 -15.80
CA SER A 302 -18.94 -15.15 -15.22
C SER A 302 -19.04 -16.53 -15.84
N PRO A 303 -18.07 -17.46 -15.67
CA PRO A 303 -16.84 -17.29 -14.89
C PRO A 303 -15.81 -16.37 -15.55
N ILE A 304 -15.02 -15.70 -14.69
CA ILE A 304 -13.85 -14.94 -15.10
C ILE A 304 -12.62 -15.68 -14.55
N ILE A 305 -11.71 -16.06 -15.42
CA ILE A 305 -10.46 -16.72 -15.02
C ILE A 305 -9.30 -15.80 -15.36
N THR A 306 -8.40 -15.60 -14.41
CA THR A 306 -7.21 -14.78 -14.56
C THR A 306 -5.99 -15.58 -14.14
N GLY A 307 -5.04 -15.78 -15.04
CA GLY A 307 -3.71 -16.27 -14.75
C GLY A 307 -2.69 -15.18 -14.94
N GLY A 308 -1.71 -15.08 -14.05
CA GLY A 308 -0.71 -14.03 -14.14
C GLY A 308 0.53 -14.31 -13.32
N HIS A 309 1.47 -13.39 -13.43
CA HIS A 309 2.67 -13.39 -12.60
C HIS A 309 3.16 -11.96 -12.38
N SER A 310 3.70 -11.72 -11.21
CA SER A 310 4.32 -10.45 -10.88
C SER A 310 5.80 -10.62 -10.50
N LEU A 311 6.60 -9.62 -10.84
CA LEU A 311 7.98 -9.47 -10.40
C LEU A 311 8.06 -8.18 -9.60
N SER A 312 8.45 -8.26 -8.34
CA SER A 312 8.51 -7.08 -7.49
C SER A 312 9.78 -7.05 -6.64
N PHE A 313 10.29 -5.87 -6.44
CA PHE A 313 11.35 -5.62 -5.48
C PHE A 313 11.20 -4.21 -4.92
N GLY A 314 11.83 -3.96 -3.80
CA GLY A 314 11.92 -2.63 -3.23
C GLY A 314 11.83 -2.63 -1.73
N ARG A 315 12.24 -1.50 -1.18
CA ARG A 315 12.16 -1.18 0.23
C ARG A 315 11.90 0.31 0.38
N LYS A 316 11.00 0.64 1.27
CA LYS A 316 10.63 2.00 1.64
C LYS A 316 10.83 2.17 3.14
N ASP A 317 11.72 3.06 3.51
CA ASP A 317 12.02 3.36 4.90
C ASP A 317 11.45 4.74 5.28
N TRP A 318 10.99 4.86 6.51
CA TRP A 318 10.63 6.14 7.09
C TRP A 318 11.87 6.83 7.66
N ASN A 319 12.07 8.08 7.28
CA ASN A 319 13.04 8.99 7.86
C ASN A 319 12.30 10.22 8.37
N LYS A 320 12.14 10.33 9.68
CA LYS A 320 11.20 11.28 10.30
C LYS A 320 9.79 11.00 9.72
N ASN A 321 9.11 11.99 9.17
CA ASN A 321 7.83 11.81 8.47
C ASN A 321 7.97 11.89 6.94
N LEU A 322 9.15 11.59 6.40
CA LEU A 322 9.43 11.44 4.98
C LEU A 322 9.78 9.99 4.63
N ARG A 323 9.65 9.63 3.38
CA ARG A 323 10.04 8.32 2.88
C ARG A 323 11.37 8.38 2.13
N THR A 324 12.11 7.29 2.15
CA THR A 324 13.30 7.06 1.33
C THR A 324 13.26 5.64 0.80
N GLY A 325 13.68 5.44 -0.45
CA GLY A 325 13.76 4.11 -1.05
C GLY A 325 13.06 4.01 -2.39
N LEU A 326 12.93 2.78 -2.85
CA LEU A 326 12.40 2.43 -4.16
C LEU A 326 11.48 1.21 -4.01
N SER A 327 10.41 1.17 -4.79
CA SER A 327 9.56 -0.02 -4.95
C SER A 327 9.18 -0.14 -6.42
N VAL A 328 9.37 -1.31 -7.00
CA VAL A 328 9.02 -1.61 -8.39
C VAL A 328 8.20 -2.88 -8.42
N SER A 329 7.10 -2.88 -9.15
CA SER A 329 6.26 -4.06 -9.39
C SER A 329 5.85 -4.10 -10.85
N LEU A 330 6.23 -5.18 -11.52
CA LEU A 330 5.79 -5.51 -12.87
C LEU A 330 4.80 -6.66 -12.76
N ASP A 331 3.57 -6.45 -13.20
CA ASP A 331 2.50 -7.45 -13.22
C ASP A 331 2.06 -7.73 -14.65
N ASN A 332 1.97 -8.99 -15.01
CA ASN A 332 1.47 -9.43 -16.30
C ASN A 332 0.40 -10.49 -16.08
N TYR A 333 -0.81 -10.21 -16.55
CA TYR A 333 -1.92 -11.13 -16.37
C TYR A 333 -2.79 -11.26 -17.62
N TYR A 334 -3.47 -12.38 -17.68
CA TYR A 334 -4.33 -12.82 -18.78
C TYR A 334 -5.69 -13.17 -18.20
N SER A 335 -6.67 -12.30 -18.40
CA SER A 335 -8.04 -12.51 -17.93
C SER A 335 -8.95 -12.93 -19.08
N TYR A 336 -9.78 -13.94 -18.85
CA TYR A 336 -10.77 -14.40 -19.81
C TYR A 336 -12.15 -14.54 -19.14
N ASN A 337 -13.13 -13.86 -19.71
CA ASN A 337 -14.51 -14.01 -19.31
C ASN A 337 -15.23 -14.98 -20.26
N PHE A 338 -15.65 -16.13 -19.74
CA PHE A 338 -16.23 -17.20 -20.56
C PHE A 338 -17.60 -16.86 -21.13
N LYS A 339 -18.37 -15.98 -20.46
CA LYS A 339 -19.71 -15.59 -20.92
C LYS A 339 -19.63 -14.53 -22.02
N THR A 340 -18.82 -13.49 -21.84
CA THR A 340 -18.64 -12.43 -22.84
C THR A 340 -17.59 -12.77 -23.91
N LYS A 341 -16.80 -13.83 -23.69
CA LYS A 341 -15.65 -14.23 -24.53
C LYS A 341 -14.58 -13.14 -24.69
N ILE A 342 -14.55 -12.19 -23.74
CA ILE A 342 -13.54 -11.12 -23.74
C ILE A 342 -12.25 -11.64 -23.13
N PHE A 343 -11.17 -11.53 -23.90
CA PHE A 343 -9.81 -11.81 -23.44
C PHE A 343 -9.07 -10.49 -23.21
N SER A 344 -8.52 -10.32 -22.01
CA SER A 344 -7.86 -9.09 -21.58
C SER A 344 -6.46 -9.39 -21.05
N PRO A 345 -5.45 -9.49 -21.91
CA PRO A 345 -4.06 -9.58 -21.49
C PRO A 345 -3.54 -8.19 -21.16
N VAL A 346 -2.98 -8.01 -19.96
CA VAL A 346 -2.52 -6.71 -19.45
C VAL A 346 -1.11 -6.83 -18.89
N VAL A 347 -0.28 -5.83 -19.20
CA VAL A 347 1.00 -5.58 -18.52
C VAL A 347 0.87 -4.29 -17.74
N LYS A 348 1.28 -4.31 -16.48
CA LYS A 348 1.23 -3.18 -15.57
C LYS A 348 2.58 -3.02 -14.87
N LEU A 349 3.11 -1.79 -14.85
CA LEU A 349 4.32 -1.40 -14.13
C LEU A 349 3.95 -0.32 -13.12
N ASP A 350 4.22 -0.58 -11.86
CA ASP A 350 4.12 0.37 -10.76
C ASP A 350 5.53 0.63 -10.20
N THR A 351 5.95 1.88 -10.18
CA THR A 351 7.24 2.30 -9.63
C THR A 351 7.04 3.45 -8.67
N GLN A 352 7.60 3.35 -7.49
CA GLN A 352 7.59 4.39 -6.47
C GLN A 352 9.02 4.67 -6.04
N ALA A 353 9.46 5.90 -6.15
CA ALA A 353 10.79 6.34 -5.76
C ALA A 353 10.69 7.51 -4.78
N TYR A 354 11.45 7.42 -3.69
CA TYR A 354 11.41 8.38 -2.60
C TYR A 354 12.83 8.77 -2.21
N LYS A 355 13.07 10.04 -1.98
CA LYS A 355 14.32 10.55 -1.44
C LYS A 355 14.04 11.65 -0.43
N SER A 356 14.57 11.50 0.77
CA SER A 356 14.55 12.54 1.80
C SER A 356 15.90 13.22 1.92
N PHE A 357 15.88 14.49 2.29
CA PHE A 357 17.05 15.34 2.51
C PHE A 357 16.86 16.09 3.80
N ASP A 358 17.88 16.13 4.65
CA ASP A 358 17.92 17.04 5.77
C ASP A 358 18.35 18.41 5.27
N LEU A 359 17.61 19.47 5.68
CA LEU A 359 17.88 20.86 5.27
C LEU A 359 18.67 21.59 6.34
N PHE A 360 18.07 21.77 7.52
CA PHE A 360 18.67 22.48 8.64
C PHE A 360 18.58 21.65 9.90
N ASP A 361 19.59 21.74 10.76
CA ASP A 361 19.55 21.15 12.09
C ASP A 361 18.67 22.01 13.02
N ASN A 362 17.38 21.98 12.75
CA ASN A 362 16.37 22.72 13.49
C ASN A 362 15.19 21.80 13.80
N LYS A 363 14.92 21.63 15.09
CA LYS A 363 13.85 20.76 15.57
C LYS A 363 12.44 21.27 15.20
N TYR A 364 12.26 22.56 15.01
CA TYR A 364 10.93 23.18 14.92
C TYR A 364 10.47 23.49 13.50
N THR A 365 11.37 23.89 12.61
CA THR A 365 11.00 24.39 11.29
C THR A 365 11.98 24.00 10.21
N LEU A 366 11.49 23.74 8.98
CA LEU A 366 12.27 23.56 7.75
C LEU A 366 13.46 22.59 7.89
N ASN A 367 13.27 21.49 8.61
CA ASN A 367 14.36 20.57 8.90
C ASN A 367 14.58 19.54 7.82
N SER A 368 13.62 19.29 6.95
CA SER A 368 13.71 18.24 5.93
C SER A 368 12.81 18.51 4.74
N PHE A 369 13.15 17.89 3.63
CA PHE A 369 12.41 17.95 2.38
C PHE A 369 12.47 16.61 1.68
N GLY A 370 11.44 16.27 0.92
CA GLY A 370 11.35 15.03 0.16
C GLY A 370 11.09 15.24 -1.32
N ILE A 371 11.47 14.25 -2.10
CA ILE A 371 11.04 14.08 -3.48
C ILE A 371 10.39 12.71 -3.57
N CYS A 372 9.15 12.67 -4.04
CA CYS A 372 8.38 11.45 -4.23
C CYS A 372 7.93 11.38 -5.69
N ALA A 373 8.18 10.27 -6.35
CA ALA A 373 7.77 10.04 -7.71
C ALA A 373 7.06 8.68 -7.81
N ASN A 374 5.82 8.69 -8.29
CA ASN A 374 5.07 7.47 -8.60
C ASN A 374 4.82 7.41 -10.10
N LEU A 375 5.27 6.35 -10.72
CA LEU A 375 5.01 6.03 -12.12
C LEU A 375 4.12 4.78 -12.16
N ASN A 376 2.91 4.93 -12.68
CA ASN A 376 1.99 3.84 -12.96
C ASN A 376 1.79 3.76 -14.47
N THR A 377 2.06 2.61 -15.06
CA THR A 377 1.93 2.40 -16.50
C THR A 377 1.25 1.07 -16.74
N PHE A 378 0.28 1.04 -17.62
CA PHE A 378 -0.33 -0.22 -18.06
C PHE A 378 -0.72 -0.16 -19.53
N THR A 379 -0.81 -1.32 -20.13
CA THR A 379 -1.32 -1.50 -21.48
C THR A 379 -1.99 -2.86 -21.66
N TYR A 380 -3.10 -2.86 -22.37
CA TYR A 380 -3.67 -4.09 -22.91
C TYR A 380 -2.83 -4.53 -24.12
N LEU A 381 -2.43 -5.81 -24.16
CA LEU A 381 -1.63 -6.35 -25.26
C LEU A 381 -2.46 -6.67 -26.51
N THR A 382 -3.78 -6.64 -26.41
CA THR A 382 -4.71 -6.72 -27.54
C THR A 382 -5.08 -5.31 -28.00
N LYS A 383 -5.39 -5.17 -29.29
CA LYS A 383 -5.99 -3.94 -29.79
C LYS A 383 -7.30 -3.66 -29.04
N PRO A 384 -7.58 -2.40 -28.68
CA PRO A 384 -8.90 -2.00 -28.20
C PRO A 384 -9.97 -2.44 -29.20
N SER A 385 -11.12 -2.85 -28.70
CA SER A 385 -12.22 -3.30 -29.54
C SER A 385 -12.73 -2.19 -30.43
N ASP A 386 -13.08 -2.52 -31.68
CA ASP A 386 -13.79 -1.60 -32.55
C ASP A 386 -15.30 -1.54 -32.24
N ASP A 387 -15.82 -2.55 -31.53
CA ASP A 387 -17.20 -2.55 -31.03
C ASP A 387 -17.34 -1.56 -29.86
N PRO A 388 -18.19 -0.51 -30.00
CA PRO A 388 -18.33 0.54 -28.99
C PRO A 388 -18.74 0.00 -27.61
N PHE A 389 -19.58 -1.02 -27.58
CA PHE A 389 -20.04 -1.63 -26.33
C PHE A 389 -18.88 -2.32 -25.58
N THR A 390 -18.11 -3.14 -26.26
CA THR A 390 -16.93 -3.80 -25.69
C THR A 390 -15.90 -2.76 -25.25
N LEU A 391 -15.64 -1.74 -26.07
CA LEU A 391 -14.69 -0.67 -25.77
C LEU A 391 -15.09 0.15 -24.55
N GLN A 392 -16.39 0.38 -24.34
CA GLN A 392 -16.92 1.06 -23.15
C GLN A 392 -16.55 0.30 -21.87
N HIS A 393 -16.58 -1.04 -21.89
CA HIS A 393 -16.33 -1.90 -20.75
C HIS A 393 -14.85 -2.31 -20.59
N GLN A 394 -13.98 -1.98 -21.58
CA GLN A 394 -12.54 -2.19 -21.48
C GLN A 394 -11.86 -0.99 -20.81
N GLY A 395 -10.84 -1.26 -20.01
CA GLY A 395 -9.96 -0.24 -19.45
C GLY A 395 -9.82 -0.34 -17.94
N ILE A 396 -8.85 0.41 -17.44
CA ILE A 396 -8.53 0.50 -16.01
C ILE A 396 -8.74 1.95 -15.59
N GLY A 397 -9.47 2.16 -14.49
CA GLY A 397 -9.75 3.49 -13.95
C GLY A 397 -8.48 4.17 -13.43
N ILE A 398 -8.25 5.42 -13.84
CA ILE A 398 -7.10 6.23 -13.45
C ILE A 398 -7.46 7.49 -12.66
N GLY A 399 -8.76 7.82 -12.57
CA GLY A 399 -9.23 9.08 -11.96
C GLY A 399 -8.76 9.28 -10.52
N GLY A 400 -8.76 8.22 -9.71
CA GLY A 400 -8.28 8.29 -8.33
C GLY A 400 -6.79 8.59 -8.17
N GLN A 401 -6.02 8.56 -9.26
CA GLN A 401 -4.58 8.86 -9.28
C GLN A 401 -4.26 10.31 -9.71
N LEU A 402 -5.27 11.09 -10.12
CA LEU A 402 -5.09 12.44 -10.67
C LEU A 402 -5.82 13.47 -9.80
N ARG A 403 -5.09 14.10 -8.89
CA ARG A 403 -5.63 15.15 -8.01
C ARG A 403 -6.01 16.40 -8.82
N GLY A 404 -7.20 16.92 -8.62
CA GLY A 404 -7.70 18.09 -9.37
C GLY A 404 -8.34 17.75 -10.73
N ILE A 405 -8.35 16.45 -11.10
CA ILE A 405 -9.03 15.94 -12.29
C ILE A 405 -10.04 14.88 -11.83
N ARG A 406 -11.29 15.07 -12.22
CA ARG A 406 -12.38 14.29 -11.65
C ARG A 406 -12.62 12.96 -12.33
N ASP A 407 -13.12 12.01 -11.55
CA ASP A 407 -13.53 10.68 -11.98
C ASP A 407 -14.69 10.66 -13.00
N THR A 408 -15.38 11.79 -13.19
CA THR A 408 -16.57 11.94 -14.03
C THR A 408 -16.28 12.54 -15.41
N GLN A 409 -15.07 12.38 -15.96
CA GLN A 409 -14.80 12.80 -17.33
C GLN A 409 -15.20 11.70 -18.32
N TYR A 410 -16.12 12.04 -19.22
CA TYR A 410 -16.59 11.18 -20.29
C TYR A 410 -16.25 11.79 -21.65
N TYR A 411 -16.23 10.97 -22.66
CA TYR A 411 -16.25 11.42 -24.04
C TYR A 411 -17.66 11.87 -24.37
N GLU A 412 -17.81 13.08 -24.87
CA GLU A 412 -19.08 13.74 -25.12
C GLU A 412 -20.02 12.85 -25.92
N GLY A 413 -21.25 12.66 -25.40
CA GLY A 413 -22.30 11.92 -26.05
C GLY A 413 -22.13 10.40 -26.19
N THR A 414 -21.03 9.81 -25.71
CA THR A 414 -20.72 8.38 -25.92
C THR A 414 -20.97 7.50 -24.69
N GLY A 415 -20.98 8.08 -23.48
CA GLY A 415 -21.00 7.34 -22.22
C GLY A 415 -19.68 6.62 -21.89
N MET A 416 -18.63 6.75 -22.71
CA MET A 416 -17.33 6.16 -22.45
C MET A 416 -16.53 7.03 -21.48
N SER A 417 -15.98 6.45 -20.41
CA SER A 417 -15.10 7.17 -19.50
C SER A 417 -13.74 7.47 -20.13
N ALA A 418 -13.35 8.73 -20.13
CA ALA A 418 -12.01 9.17 -20.52
C ALA A 418 -10.95 8.74 -19.49
N LEU A 419 -11.36 8.55 -18.23
CA LEU A 419 -10.50 8.14 -17.14
C LEU A 419 -10.47 6.60 -16.92
N SER A 420 -10.92 5.82 -17.92
CA SER A 420 -10.80 4.36 -17.94
C SER A 420 -10.19 3.89 -19.27
N PRO A 421 -8.95 4.29 -19.57
CA PRO A 421 -8.26 3.92 -20.81
C PRO A 421 -7.81 2.46 -20.81
N THR A 422 -7.50 1.93 -21.99
CA THR A 422 -6.88 0.61 -22.16
C THR A 422 -5.35 0.65 -22.08
N SER A 423 -4.76 1.85 -22.15
CA SER A 423 -3.34 2.08 -21.97
C SER A 423 -3.11 3.45 -21.36
N ALA A 424 -2.24 3.53 -20.37
CA ALA A 424 -1.91 4.79 -19.71
C ALA A 424 -0.48 4.80 -19.17
N ILE A 425 0.09 6.00 -19.11
CA ILE A 425 1.30 6.36 -18.37
C ILE A 425 0.91 7.47 -17.42
N ILE A 426 1.03 7.24 -16.13
CA ILE A 426 0.63 8.18 -15.08
C ILE A 426 1.85 8.47 -14.23
N LEU A 427 2.18 9.74 -14.07
CA LEU A 427 3.28 10.21 -13.24
C LEU A 427 2.74 11.18 -12.19
N ASN A 428 2.95 10.83 -10.92
CA ASN A 428 2.68 11.73 -9.80
C ASN A 428 4.01 12.14 -9.17
N LEU A 429 4.21 13.43 -9.00
CA LEU A 429 5.37 14.03 -8.36
C LEU A 429 4.92 14.82 -7.14
N ASP A 430 5.52 14.55 -5.99
CA ASP A 430 5.27 15.24 -4.73
C ASP A 430 6.58 15.76 -4.15
N PHE A 431 6.52 16.95 -3.54
CA PHE A 431 7.67 17.63 -2.97
C PHE A 431 7.38 18.04 -1.51
N PRO A 432 7.20 17.06 -0.58
CA PRO A 432 6.88 17.37 0.80
C PRO A 432 8.03 18.11 1.48
N ILE A 433 7.72 19.27 2.05
CA ILE A 433 8.65 20.13 2.79
C ILE A 433 8.14 20.20 4.22
N HIS A 434 8.96 19.85 5.18
CA HIS A 434 8.64 20.04 6.59
C HIS A 434 8.59 21.53 6.90
N ILE A 435 7.45 21.98 7.41
CA ILE A 435 7.22 23.41 7.70
C ILE A 435 7.34 23.69 9.18
N LEU A 436 6.73 22.89 10.04
CA LEU A 436 6.61 23.15 11.47
C LEU A 436 6.46 21.88 12.27
N SER A 437 7.16 21.80 13.41
CA SER A 437 6.91 20.84 14.48
C SER A 437 6.52 21.58 15.76
N THR A 438 5.55 21.06 16.48
CA THR A 438 5.13 21.58 17.78
C THR A 438 5.55 20.65 18.91
N TYR A 439 6.02 21.22 20.01
CA TYR A 439 6.46 20.47 21.21
C TYR A 439 5.91 21.14 22.47
N PHE A 440 4.60 21.04 22.65
CA PHE A 440 3.96 21.55 23.86
C PHE A 440 4.26 20.64 25.06
N THR A 441 4.61 21.23 26.19
CA THR A 441 4.94 20.50 27.43
C THR A 441 3.77 20.42 28.41
N LYS A 442 2.79 21.32 28.32
CA LYS A 442 1.61 21.36 29.21
C LYS A 442 0.70 20.16 28.95
N THR A 443 0.15 19.58 30.02
CA THR A 443 -0.56 18.29 30.01
C THR A 443 -1.66 18.18 28.96
N PHE A 444 -2.46 19.22 28.75
CA PHE A 444 -3.51 19.23 27.72
C PHE A 444 -2.94 19.42 26.31
N LEU A 445 -2.04 20.37 26.11
CA LEU A 445 -1.48 20.71 24.79
C LEU A 445 -0.49 19.65 24.30
N LYS A 446 0.10 18.83 25.18
CA LYS A 446 0.99 17.73 24.81
C LYS A 446 0.35 16.77 23.79
N TYR A 447 -0.95 16.56 23.85
CA TYR A 447 -1.68 15.70 22.92
C TYR A 447 -1.89 16.33 21.52
N LEU A 448 -1.61 17.63 21.37
CA LEU A 448 -1.71 18.38 20.12
C LEU A 448 -0.34 18.59 19.47
N ASN A 449 0.69 17.86 19.87
CA ASN A 449 1.97 17.90 19.20
C ASN A 449 1.84 17.29 17.81
N PHE A 450 2.36 17.99 16.79
CA PHE A 450 2.30 17.55 15.41
C PHE A 450 3.49 18.03 14.59
N ASP A 451 3.74 17.34 13.49
CA ASP A 451 4.58 17.79 12.38
C ASP A 451 3.69 18.16 11.20
N MET A 452 3.95 19.32 10.61
CA MET A 452 3.25 19.79 9.43
C MET A 452 4.20 19.83 8.23
N GLN A 453 3.75 19.28 7.13
CA GLN A 453 4.41 19.35 5.84
C GLN A 453 3.52 20.05 4.84
N LEU A 454 4.14 20.75 3.89
CA LEU A 454 3.49 21.30 2.72
C LEU A 454 4.11 20.66 1.48
N SER A 455 3.28 20.06 0.64
CA SER A 455 3.72 19.30 -0.53
C SER A 455 3.10 19.87 -1.80
N PRO A 456 3.82 20.70 -2.57
CA PRO A 456 3.46 20.92 -3.96
C PRO A 456 3.45 19.60 -4.73
N PHE A 457 2.51 19.45 -5.67
CA PHE A 457 2.43 18.25 -6.49
C PHE A 457 2.12 18.56 -7.95
N ILE A 458 2.50 17.61 -8.80
CA ILE A 458 2.19 17.58 -10.23
C ILE A 458 1.74 16.16 -10.59
N ASP A 459 0.58 16.03 -11.23
CA ASP A 459 0.05 14.77 -11.74
C ASP A 459 -0.12 14.87 -13.27
N ILE A 460 0.42 13.90 -13.98
CA ILE A 460 0.37 13.84 -15.45
C ILE A 460 -0.14 12.46 -15.84
N ALA A 461 -1.09 12.39 -16.78
CA ALA A 461 -1.44 11.14 -17.42
C ALA A 461 -1.52 11.30 -18.94
N LEU A 462 -0.88 10.38 -19.63
CA LEU A 462 -1.01 10.18 -21.08
C LEU A 462 -1.70 8.83 -21.31
N CYS A 463 -2.76 8.83 -22.10
CA CYS A 463 -3.63 7.68 -22.25
C CYS A 463 -3.92 7.36 -23.71
N TYR A 464 -4.47 6.16 -23.93
CA TYR A 464 -5.17 5.84 -25.17
C TYR A 464 -6.51 6.58 -25.21
N ASN A 465 -6.71 7.44 -26.21
CA ASN A 465 -8.00 8.10 -26.43
C ASN A 465 -8.92 7.15 -27.23
N LYS A 466 -10.05 6.77 -26.61
CA LYS A 466 -11.02 5.83 -27.19
C LYS A 466 -11.75 6.38 -28.41
N ILE A 467 -11.80 7.72 -28.59
CA ILE A 467 -12.49 8.37 -29.73
C ILE A 467 -11.53 8.55 -30.91
N THR A 468 -10.39 9.23 -30.67
CA THR A 468 -9.40 9.50 -31.74
C THR A 468 -8.59 8.27 -32.11
N LYS A 469 -8.62 7.22 -31.26
CA LYS A 469 -7.83 5.98 -31.38
C LYS A 469 -6.31 6.24 -31.35
N GLU A 470 -5.89 7.35 -30.75
CA GLU A 470 -4.50 7.74 -30.61
C GLU A 470 -3.92 7.30 -29.25
N TYR A 471 -2.66 6.88 -29.26
CA TYR A 471 -1.93 6.48 -28.06
C TYR A 471 -1.05 7.63 -27.58
N PHE A 472 -1.15 7.94 -26.29
CA PHE A 472 -0.24 8.85 -25.58
C PHE A 472 -0.05 10.23 -26.22
N ASN A 473 -1.05 10.71 -26.94
CA ASN A 473 -1.03 12.05 -27.54
C ASN A 473 -1.02 13.09 -26.41
N PRO A 474 0.01 13.97 -26.30
CA PRO A 474 0.06 15.00 -25.28
C PRO A 474 -1.12 15.98 -25.32
N LYS A 475 -1.75 16.17 -26.48
CA LYS A 475 -2.93 17.03 -26.61
C LYS A 475 -4.17 16.44 -25.94
N ASP A 476 -4.22 15.10 -25.78
CA ASP A 476 -5.29 14.37 -25.09
C ASP A 476 -4.93 14.08 -23.62
N GLY A 477 -3.75 14.51 -23.18
CA GLY A 477 -3.22 14.27 -21.85
C GLY A 477 -3.98 15.00 -20.74
N PHE A 478 -3.85 14.48 -19.51
CA PHE A 478 -4.35 15.09 -18.28
C PHE A 478 -3.19 15.69 -17.52
N TYR A 479 -3.32 16.94 -17.09
CA TYR A 479 -2.27 17.70 -16.41
C TYR A 479 -2.85 18.41 -15.21
N ALA A 480 -2.47 18.01 -14.03
CA ALA A 480 -2.90 18.63 -12.79
C ALA A 480 -1.71 19.10 -11.97
N ALA A 481 -1.91 20.13 -11.19
CA ALA A 481 -0.97 20.58 -10.17
C ALA A 481 -1.72 21.15 -8.98
N GLY A 482 -1.05 21.18 -7.83
CA GLY A 482 -1.67 21.67 -6.62
C GLY A 482 -0.75 21.69 -5.43
N LEU A 483 -1.39 21.80 -4.27
CA LEU A 483 -0.73 21.86 -2.98
C LEU A 483 -1.45 20.94 -2.00
N GLU A 484 -0.68 20.20 -1.23
CA GLU A 484 -1.17 19.34 -0.16
C GLU A 484 -0.55 19.76 1.17
N ALA A 485 -1.36 19.93 2.20
CA ALA A 485 -0.93 20.09 3.58
C ALA A 485 -1.07 18.73 4.28
N ILE A 486 -0.03 18.28 4.95
CA ILE A 486 0.03 16.98 5.62
C ILE A 486 0.39 17.22 7.09
N VAL A 487 -0.39 16.67 8.01
CA VAL A 487 -0.19 16.78 9.45
C VAL A 487 -0.05 15.39 10.05
N TYR A 488 1.07 15.16 10.73
CA TYR A 488 1.33 13.98 11.52
C TYR A 488 1.21 14.32 13.00
N LEU A 489 0.25 13.73 13.68
CA LEU A 489 0.14 13.90 15.12
C LEU A 489 1.16 12.98 15.80
N HIS A 490 2.01 13.52 16.68
CA HIS A 490 3.05 12.73 17.36
C HIS A 490 2.49 11.53 18.10
N ARG A 491 1.28 11.68 18.66
CA ARG A 491 0.59 10.60 19.35
C ARG A 491 0.15 9.46 18.42
N TRP A 492 -0.08 9.74 17.14
CA TRP A 492 -0.57 8.80 16.13
C TRP A 492 0.32 8.81 14.89
N SER A 493 1.58 8.45 15.08
CA SER A 493 2.60 8.49 14.04
C SER A 493 2.27 7.65 12.80
N SER A 494 1.41 6.63 12.98
CA SER A 494 0.96 5.75 11.88
C SER A 494 -0.05 6.41 10.92
N THR A 495 -0.58 7.59 11.27
CA THR A 495 -1.66 8.22 10.50
C THR A 495 -1.31 9.65 10.14
N ALA A 496 -1.46 10.00 8.86
CA ALA A 496 -1.35 11.36 8.35
C ALA A 496 -2.75 11.92 8.03
N ILE A 497 -3.00 13.15 8.47
CA ILE A 497 -4.17 13.93 8.06
C ILE A 497 -3.70 14.82 6.92
N ARG A 498 -4.42 14.80 5.81
CA ARG A 498 -4.06 15.61 4.65
C ARG A 498 -5.22 16.42 4.10
N GLY A 499 -4.93 17.61 3.62
CA GLY A 499 -5.85 18.42 2.84
C GLY A 499 -5.17 18.87 1.56
N SER A 500 -5.79 18.67 0.41
CA SER A 500 -5.23 19.04 -0.87
C SER A 500 -6.16 19.91 -1.70
N VAL A 501 -5.55 20.80 -2.48
CA VAL A 501 -6.20 21.59 -3.52
C VAL A 501 -5.50 21.29 -4.84
N GLY A 502 -6.22 20.70 -5.78
CA GLY A 502 -5.76 20.39 -7.11
C GLY A 502 -6.47 21.22 -8.18
N ILE A 503 -5.79 21.50 -9.25
CA ILE A 503 -6.30 22.24 -10.41
C ILE A 503 -5.96 21.46 -11.67
N ASP A 504 -6.91 21.30 -12.58
CA ASP A 504 -6.66 20.88 -13.97
C ASP A 504 -5.93 22.03 -14.70
N VAL A 505 -4.61 22.01 -14.64
CA VAL A 505 -3.73 23.02 -15.22
C VAL A 505 -3.87 23.05 -16.74
N GLY A 506 -4.00 21.90 -17.36
CA GLY A 506 -4.17 21.76 -18.81
C GLY A 506 -5.39 22.52 -19.30
N ARG A 507 -6.57 22.20 -18.74
CA ARG A 507 -7.84 22.84 -19.12
C ARG A 507 -7.94 24.31 -18.69
N LYS A 508 -7.26 24.70 -17.61
CA LYS A 508 -7.36 26.06 -17.09
C LYS A 508 -6.41 27.05 -17.77
N PHE A 509 -5.17 26.64 -18.04
CA PHE A 509 -4.12 27.53 -18.51
C PHE A 509 -3.70 27.30 -19.97
N PHE A 510 -3.94 26.08 -20.48
CA PHE A 510 -3.51 25.68 -21.82
C PHE A 510 -4.65 25.09 -22.68
N PRO A 511 -5.89 25.65 -22.64
CA PRO A 511 -7.03 25.06 -23.35
C PRO A 511 -6.81 24.98 -24.86
N ASN A 512 -6.10 25.96 -25.45
CA ASN A 512 -5.83 26.01 -26.89
C ASN A 512 -4.74 25.01 -27.35
N MET A 513 -4.00 24.41 -26.41
CA MET A 513 -2.97 23.41 -26.68
C MET A 513 -3.49 21.97 -26.57
N LEU A 514 -4.68 21.79 -26.01
CA LEU A 514 -5.30 20.49 -25.76
C LEU A 514 -6.51 20.28 -26.67
N ASN A 515 -6.75 19.02 -27.02
CA ASN A 515 -7.98 18.60 -27.69
C ASN A 515 -9.11 18.60 -26.66
N MET A 516 -9.97 19.63 -26.70
CA MET A 516 -11.04 19.82 -25.70
C MET A 516 -12.42 19.37 -26.20
N GLU A 517 -12.56 19.13 -27.51
CA GLU A 517 -13.84 18.84 -28.16
C GLU A 517 -14.53 17.56 -27.65
N TRP A 518 -13.76 16.62 -27.11
CA TRP A 518 -14.30 15.36 -26.61
C TRP A 518 -14.54 15.34 -25.08
N ARG A 519 -14.18 16.42 -24.37
CA ARG A 519 -14.27 16.46 -22.89
C ARG A 519 -15.54 17.14 -22.43
N ASP A 520 -16.32 16.42 -21.62
CA ASP A 520 -17.50 16.99 -20.97
C ASP A 520 -17.12 18.06 -19.94
N GLY A 521 -18.01 19.03 -19.76
CA GLY A 521 -17.83 20.17 -18.88
C GLY A 521 -17.86 19.81 -17.40
N VAL A 522 -16.73 19.48 -16.81
CA VAL A 522 -16.58 19.22 -15.37
C VAL A 522 -15.72 20.30 -14.70
N SER A 523 -15.80 20.41 -13.37
CA SER A 523 -14.99 21.39 -12.63
C SER A 523 -13.50 21.21 -12.89
N LYS A 524 -12.79 22.33 -13.00
CA LYS A 524 -11.33 22.41 -13.19
C LYS A 524 -10.56 22.50 -11.87
N LYS A 525 -11.25 22.32 -10.75
CA LYS A 525 -10.67 22.38 -9.40
C LYS A 525 -11.23 21.28 -8.55
N GLU A 526 -10.40 20.74 -7.69
CA GLU A 526 -10.80 19.78 -6.68
C GLU A 526 -10.20 20.17 -5.33
N PHE A 527 -11.00 20.03 -4.28
CA PHE A 527 -10.54 20.12 -2.90
C PHE A 527 -10.80 18.75 -2.25
N SER A 528 -9.81 18.23 -1.53
CA SER A 528 -9.97 16.99 -0.79
C SER A 528 -9.38 17.08 0.62
N LEU A 529 -10.02 16.37 1.55
CA LEU A 529 -9.50 16.14 2.89
C LEU A 529 -9.49 14.63 3.12
N GLY A 530 -8.42 14.08 3.63
CA GLY A 530 -8.29 12.64 3.80
C GLY A 530 -7.34 12.22 4.90
N LEU A 531 -7.32 10.91 5.16
CA LEU A 531 -6.34 10.23 5.98
C LEU A 531 -5.42 9.44 5.06
N GLU A 532 -4.16 9.28 5.47
CA GLU A 532 -3.11 8.60 4.72
C GLU A 532 -2.52 9.46 3.58
N LEU A 533 -1.32 9.07 3.15
CA LEU A 533 -0.64 9.75 2.07
C LEU A 533 -1.21 9.32 0.72
N HIS A 534 -1.16 10.24 -0.24
CA HIS A 534 -1.54 9.92 -1.62
C HIS A 534 -0.49 9.05 -2.33
N TYR A 535 0.78 9.22 -1.94
CA TYR A 535 1.96 8.57 -2.54
C TYR A 535 2.54 7.47 -1.67
#